data_b24bf156d0d267ff6ed20768f05899f8
#
_entry.id   b24bf156d0d267ff6ed20768f05899f8
#
_cell.length_a   1.000
_cell.length_b   1.000
_cell.length_c   1.000
_cell.angle_alpha   90.00
_cell.angle_beta   90.00
_cell.angle_gamma   90.00
#
_symmetry.space_group_name_H-M   'P 1'
#
loop_
_entity.id
_entity.type
_entity.pdbx_description
1 polymer ?
#
loop_
_entity_poly.entity_id
_entity_poly.type
_entity_poly.pdbx_seq_one_letter_code
_entity_poly.pdbx_strand_id
1 'polypeptide(L)'
;MGQFQVRTDDILDEVVGIYKDWTQTTPFWSYCDCDGDPITLPTGWQTRNPLLSGMKTCIIDTLGVPIFGDNPRGDGLNFADKTKQVMVRVPAVYGDRWWEGDTEFFVPSRSPVTTPGGRSLTLHPAFHSRGGWPRSELFVGRYYCGLAVNSAGTKYAVSASGKQPWTGVEMVELAFTNGSVEPAVNDYLTGLTSGVRGQVVDWYVSSGGWGTSDAAGKIYLGLVDERVNFNTGSVAFTPGQTATGGSSGATGIVVAVVVTSGAWGSGDAAGYLVVRGGNGKTFTISPSEVITDGAGGAAKATGDGTIKAPFTSSEDLQISASTVMKAGDAGTSLSLNCSEMDGYCRAYGGTDTRWGLINPYTNDLLTMLAYLDLGTCNIQSLISVGAGVTSKPATRMFGGVNNGADGIDAAVDIYGTGKGTGAAGQTPSMWRGLQDFVTGGNVYGFVIGTQPNKDGVWNIIHPNGLSIPSSPLAAGSFVSTITQCLMSSGYWGASIKEAAAKWLLLPADATGTNVQKRCDYYYAPNYVPGVLLAGGGWHLGSGAGVAGRYAGSAASSSSREIGGRLEFIP
;
A
#
# COMPACT_ATOMS: atom_id res chain seq x y z
N MET A 1 -13.20 -18.25 -50.04
CA MET A 1 -12.91 -17.95 -48.64
C MET A 1 -11.41 -18.08 -48.49
N GLY A 2 -10.67 -16.96 -48.46
CA GLY A 2 -9.24 -16.98 -48.29
C GLY A 2 -8.92 -17.32 -46.83
N GLN A 3 -8.15 -18.37 -46.61
CA GLN A 3 -7.53 -18.62 -45.33
C GLN A 3 -6.56 -17.48 -45.05
N PHE A 4 -6.88 -16.64 -44.08
CA PHE A 4 -5.89 -15.76 -43.47
C PHE A 4 -4.87 -16.70 -42.75
N GLN A 5 -3.72 -16.95 -43.37
CA GLN A 5 -2.55 -17.41 -42.66
C GLN A 5 -2.04 -16.22 -41.86
N VAL A 6 -2.38 -16.16 -40.58
CA VAL A 6 -1.72 -15.29 -39.61
C VAL A 6 -0.26 -15.74 -39.57
N ARG A 7 0.69 -14.88 -39.92
CA ARG A 7 2.11 -15.20 -39.84
C ARG A 7 2.45 -15.47 -38.38
N THR A 8 3.22 -16.53 -38.14
CA THR A 8 3.70 -16.91 -36.81
C THR A 8 4.37 -15.75 -36.07
N ASP A 9 5.00 -14.84 -36.79
CA ASP A 9 5.68 -13.68 -36.23
C ASP A 9 4.72 -12.61 -35.66
N ASP A 10 3.50 -12.47 -36.23
CA ASP A 10 2.49 -11.50 -35.77
C ASP A 10 1.76 -12.02 -34.52
N ILE A 11 1.63 -13.34 -34.34
CA ILE A 11 1.00 -13.97 -33.16
C ILE A 11 1.91 -13.85 -31.94
N LEU A 12 3.22 -13.97 -32.10
CA LEU A 12 4.18 -13.90 -31.01
C LEU A 12 4.22 -12.53 -30.31
N ASP A 13 3.91 -11.44 -31.04
CA ASP A 13 3.88 -10.10 -30.46
C ASP A 13 2.56 -9.86 -29.68
N GLU A 14 1.45 -10.57 -29.97
CA GLU A 14 0.14 -10.36 -29.35
C GLU A 14 -0.20 -11.36 -28.23
N VAL A 15 0.18 -12.62 -28.37
CA VAL A 15 -0.21 -13.70 -27.43
C VAL A 15 1.02 -14.47 -26.97
N VAL A 16 1.60 -14.00 -25.88
CA VAL A 16 2.70 -14.66 -25.18
C VAL A 16 2.20 -15.07 -23.81
N GLY A 17 2.32 -16.36 -23.51
CA GLY A 17 2.03 -16.92 -22.19
C GLY A 17 3.27 -17.26 -21.40
N ILE A 18 3.04 -17.62 -20.15
CA ILE A 18 4.04 -18.19 -19.25
C ILE A 18 3.52 -19.48 -18.65
N TYR A 19 4.45 -20.40 -18.38
CA TYR A 19 4.16 -21.63 -17.64
C TYR A 19 5.22 -21.92 -16.60
N LYS A 20 4.84 -22.63 -15.56
CA LYS A 20 5.72 -23.04 -14.49
C LYS A 20 5.32 -24.39 -13.92
N ASP A 21 6.27 -25.32 -13.93
CA ASP A 21 6.20 -26.59 -13.20
C ASP A 21 6.56 -26.37 -11.73
N TRP A 22 5.59 -26.54 -10.84
CA TRP A 22 5.74 -26.33 -9.40
C TRP A 22 6.46 -27.48 -8.69
N THR A 23 6.77 -28.57 -9.37
CA THR A 23 7.70 -29.59 -8.83
C THR A 23 9.13 -29.07 -8.82
N GLN A 24 9.45 -28.12 -9.70
CA GLN A 24 10.76 -27.47 -9.77
C GLN A 24 10.91 -26.39 -8.71
N THR A 25 12.10 -26.30 -8.12
CA THR A 25 12.42 -25.31 -7.09
C THR A 25 12.80 -23.95 -7.66
N THR A 26 13.21 -23.87 -8.93
CA THR A 26 13.56 -22.59 -9.59
C THR A 26 12.43 -21.57 -9.49
N PRO A 27 12.71 -20.27 -9.29
CA PRO A 27 11.69 -19.24 -9.31
C PRO A 27 11.30 -18.77 -10.72
N PHE A 28 11.97 -19.27 -11.76
CA PHE A 28 11.76 -18.78 -13.13
C PHE A 28 10.50 -19.38 -13.76
N TRP A 29 9.84 -18.54 -14.55
CA TRP A 29 8.80 -18.92 -15.48
C TRP A 29 9.41 -19.17 -16.85
N SER A 30 8.83 -20.08 -17.60
CA SER A 30 9.13 -20.31 -19.01
C SER A 30 8.05 -19.68 -19.87
N TYR A 31 8.40 -19.32 -21.11
CA TYR A 31 7.44 -18.73 -22.05
C TYR A 31 6.79 -19.79 -22.91
N CYS A 32 5.53 -19.58 -23.25
CA CYS A 32 4.77 -20.44 -24.14
C CYS A 32 3.94 -19.61 -25.13
N ASP A 33 3.49 -20.27 -26.18
CA ASP A 33 2.48 -19.73 -27.10
C ASP A 33 1.06 -19.78 -26.51
N CYS A 34 0.06 -19.55 -27.36
CA CYS A 34 -1.34 -19.50 -26.94
C CYS A 34 -1.93 -20.86 -26.55
N ASP A 35 -1.33 -21.97 -26.93
CA ASP A 35 -1.76 -23.32 -26.58
C ASP A 35 -0.92 -23.94 -25.45
N GLY A 36 0.13 -23.27 -24.99
CA GLY A 36 1.00 -23.69 -23.92
C GLY A 36 2.30 -24.33 -24.38
N ASP A 37 2.56 -24.38 -25.68
CA ASP A 37 3.79 -24.93 -26.22
C ASP A 37 5.00 -24.01 -25.96
N PRO A 38 6.16 -24.55 -25.51
CA PRO A 38 7.34 -23.75 -25.18
C PRO A 38 7.86 -22.92 -26.36
N ILE A 39 8.15 -21.65 -26.10
CA ILE A 39 8.74 -20.74 -27.10
C ILE A 39 9.95 -20.00 -26.55
N THR A 40 10.79 -19.51 -27.47
CA THR A 40 11.90 -18.60 -27.15
C THR A 40 11.54 -17.21 -27.68
N LEU A 41 11.58 -16.22 -26.80
CA LEU A 41 11.25 -14.85 -27.16
C LEU A 41 12.49 -14.05 -27.59
N PRO A 42 12.36 -13.16 -28.57
CA PRO A 42 13.44 -12.27 -28.96
C PRO A 42 13.71 -11.24 -27.86
N THR A 43 14.94 -10.76 -27.76
CA THR A 43 15.32 -9.69 -26.83
C THR A 43 14.44 -8.46 -27.02
N GLY A 44 13.92 -7.88 -25.93
CA GLY A 44 13.09 -6.69 -25.94
C GLY A 44 11.66 -6.92 -26.41
N TRP A 45 11.18 -8.16 -26.49
CA TRP A 45 9.80 -8.48 -26.86
C TRP A 45 8.77 -7.74 -25.98
N GLN A 46 9.09 -7.50 -24.72
CA GLN A 46 8.20 -6.82 -23.75
C GLN A 46 7.79 -5.41 -24.21
N THR A 47 8.65 -4.74 -24.97
CA THR A 47 8.36 -3.39 -25.50
C THR A 47 7.41 -3.43 -26.69
N ARG A 48 7.32 -4.55 -27.38
CA ARG A 48 6.42 -4.79 -28.52
C ARG A 48 5.11 -5.44 -28.09
N ASN A 49 5.11 -6.19 -26.99
CA ASN A 49 3.89 -6.82 -26.47
C ASN A 49 2.82 -5.77 -26.15
N PRO A 50 1.63 -5.82 -26.78
CA PRO A 50 0.64 -4.74 -26.68
C PRO A 50 -0.03 -4.63 -25.31
N LEU A 51 0.02 -5.67 -24.47
CA LEU A 51 -0.45 -5.59 -23.10
C LEU A 51 0.52 -4.78 -22.25
N LEU A 52 1.80 -5.16 -22.28
CA LEU A 52 2.83 -4.54 -21.46
C LEU A 52 3.15 -3.12 -21.91
N SER A 53 3.28 -2.88 -23.22
CA SER A 53 3.49 -1.54 -23.81
C SER A 53 2.26 -0.64 -23.70
N GLY A 54 1.08 -1.23 -23.54
CA GLY A 54 -0.18 -0.53 -23.32
C GLY A 54 -0.37 -0.02 -21.90
N MET A 55 0.42 -0.49 -20.93
CA MET A 55 0.45 0.07 -19.58
C MET A 55 1.13 1.44 -19.61
N LYS A 56 0.40 2.47 -19.23
CA LYS A 56 0.87 3.87 -19.32
C LYS A 56 0.43 4.69 -18.14
N THR A 57 1.33 5.51 -17.62
CA THR A 57 0.99 6.48 -16.59
C THR A 57 0.15 7.63 -17.17
N CYS A 58 -0.87 8.01 -16.44
CA CYS A 58 -1.76 9.14 -16.75
C CYS A 58 -2.16 9.86 -15.46
N ILE A 59 -2.76 11.01 -15.60
CA ILE A 59 -3.51 11.67 -14.53
C ILE A 59 -4.99 11.64 -14.88
N ILE A 60 -5.84 11.42 -13.88
CA ILE A 60 -7.30 11.33 -14.06
C ILE A 60 -7.98 12.31 -13.10
N ASP A 61 -8.92 13.09 -13.63
CA ASP A 61 -9.76 13.98 -12.85
C ASP A 61 -11.00 13.27 -12.28
N THR A 62 -11.84 13.98 -11.55
CA THR A 62 -13.07 13.45 -10.96
C THR A 62 -14.10 12.96 -11.99
N LEU A 63 -14.00 13.40 -13.23
CA LEU A 63 -14.87 12.95 -14.34
C LEU A 63 -14.38 11.63 -14.95
N GLY A 64 -13.20 11.18 -14.58
CA GLY A 64 -12.62 9.94 -15.09
C GLY A 64 -11.97 10.08 -16.47
N VAL A 65 -11.59 11.29 -16.87
CA VAL A 65 -10.92 11.55 -18.16
C VAL A 65 -9.40 11.43 -17.99
N PRO A 66 -8.74 10.45 -18.63
CA PRO A 66 -7.30 10.29 -18.52
C PRO A 66 -6.55 11.26 -19.44
N ILE A 67 -5.47 11.85 -18.90
CA ILE A 67 -4.48 12.64 -19.66
C ILE A 67 -3.17 11.86 -19.56
N PHE A 68 -2.65 11.42 -20.69
CA PHE A 68 -1.41 10.64 -20.77
C PHE A 68 -0.20 11.55 -20.92
N GLY A 69 0.94 11.10 -20.40
CA GLY A 69 2.22 11.75 -20.61
C GLY A 69 2.85 11.44 -21.97
N ASP A 70 4.01 12.04 -22.23
CA ASP A 70 4.74 11.93 -23.50
C ASP A 70 5.24 10.49 -23.78
N ASN A 71 5.35 9.67 -22.75
CA ASN A 71 5.77 8.28 -22.82
C ASN A 71 5.05 7.43 -21.77
N PRO A 72 5.22 6.08 -21.76
CA PRO A 72 4.58 5.20 -20.78
C PRO A 72 4.89 5.53 -19.32
N ARG A 73 6.06 6.09 -19.02
CA ARG A 73 6.45 6.54 -17.68
C ARG A 73 5.65 7.75 -17.21
N GLY A 74 5.14 8.57 -18.14
CA GLY A 74 4.29 9.73 -17.87
C GLY A 74 5.04 11.06 -17.82
N ASP A 75 6.15 11.18 -18.55
CA ASP A 75 6.90 12.44 -18.64
C ASP A 75 5.96 13.57 -19.11
N GLY A 76 6.19 14.78 -18.63
CA GLY A 76 5.35 15.95 -18.91
C GLY A 76 4.11 16.10 -18.03
N LEU A 77 3.75 15.12 -17.21
CA LEU A 77 2.60 15.21 -16.29
C LEU A 77 2.99 15.84 -14.94
N ASN A 78 2.07 16.59 -14.36
CA ASN A 78 2.20 17.09 -12.99
C ASN A 78 1.67 16.05 -11.98
N PHE A 79 2.56 15.26 -11.41
CA PHE A 79 2.20 14.21 -10.43
C PHE A 79 1.91 14.75 -9.02
N ALA A 80 2.24 16.00 -8.73
CA ALA A 80 1.99 16.61 -7.43
C ALA A 80 0.60 17.25 -7.29
N ASP A 81 -0.17 17.34 -8.37
CA ASP A 81 -1.53 17.90 -8.37
C ASP A 81 -2.48 17.01 -7.58
N LYS A 82 -2.75 17.38 -6.31
CA LYS A 82 -3.64 16.64 -5.42
C LYS A 82 -5.11 16.63 -5.84
N THR A 83 -5.51 17.47 -6.79
CA THR A 83 -6.89 17.50 -7.32
C THR A 83 -7.13 16.41 -8.36
N LYS A 84 -6.09 15.68 -8.75
CA LYS A 84 -6.11 14.60 -9.74
C LYS A 84 -5.48 13.35 -9.18
N GLN A 85 -5.79 12.23 -9.79
CA GLN A 85 -5.20 10.93 -9.44
C GLN A 85 -4.10 10.56 -10.44
N VAL A 86 -2.91 10.26 -9.96
CA VAL A 86 -1.84 9.69 -10.79
C VAL A 86 -2.05 8.19 -10.86
N MET A 87 -2.39 7.70 -12.05
CA MET A 87 -2.81 6.34 -12.29
C MET A 87 -1.93 5.66 -13.34
N VAL A 88 -1.95 4.35 -13.33
CA VAL A 88 -1.43 3.52 -14.43
C VAL A 88 -2.63 2.88 -15.13
N ARG A 89 -2.77 3.17 -16.39
CA ARG A 89 -3.71 2.49 -17.28
C ARG A 89 -3.27 1.05 -17.49
N VAL A 90 -4.19 0.12 -17.32
CA VAL A 90 -4.03 -1.30 -17.67
C VAL A 90 -5.03 -1.58 -18.79
N PRO A 91 -4.57 -1.93 -20.00
CA PRO A 91 -5.46 -2.28 -21.09
C PRO A 91 -6.18 -3.60 -20.83
N ALA A 92 -7.37 -3.80 -21.40
CA ALA A 92 -8.13 -5.04 -21.23
C ALA A 92 -7.27 -6.27 -21.52
N VAL A 93 -7.36 -7.24 -20.65
CA VAL A 93 -6.71 -8.55 -20.78
C VAL A 93 -7.80 -9.60 -21.02
N TYR A 94 -7.70 -10.26 -22.13
CA TYR A 94 -8.37 -11.53 -22.39
C TYR A 94 -7.37 -12.63 -22.09
N GLY A 95 -7.77 -13.73 -21.50
CA GLY A 95 -6.79 -14.75 -21.18
C GLY A 95 -7.41 -16.06 -20.77
N ASP A 96 -6.52 -17.00 -20.52
CA ASP A 96 -6.81 -18.26 -19.86
C ASP A 96 -5.72 -18.56 -18.83
N ARG A 97 -6.10 -19.26 -17.78
CA ARG A 97 -5.20 -19.81 -16.78
C ARG A 97 -5.65 -21.21 -16.45
N TRP A 98 -4.75 -22.16 -16.58
CA TRP A 98 -5.07 -23.58 -16.36
C TRP A 98 -3.89 -24.36 -15.78
N TRP A 99 -4.12 -25.59 -15.45
CA TRP A 99 -3.10 -26.52 -14.96
C TRP A 99 -3.10 -27.81 -15.76
N GLU A 100 -1.92 -28.32 -16.02
CA GLU A 100 -1.68 -29.67 -16.54
C GLU A 100 -0.76 -30.40 -15.54
N GLY A 101 -1.34 -31.29 -14.75
CA GLY A 101 -0.63 -31.86 -13.60
C GLY A 101 -0.20 -30.76 -12.61
N ASP A 102 1.09 -30.62 -12.38
CA ASP A 102 1.67 -29.58 -11.51
C ASP A 102 2.17 -28.35 -12.26
N THR A 103 1.96 -28.30 -13.56
CA THR A 103 2.32 -27.15 -14.39
C THR A 103 1.17 -26.17 -14.49
N GLU A 104 1.43 -24.93 -14.09
CA GLU A 104 0.53 -23.79 -14.20
C GLU A 104 0.85 -23.00 -15.45
N PHE A 105 -0.20 -22.64 -16.21
CA PHE A 105 -0.13 -21.80 -17.41
C PHE A 105 -0.92 -20.54 -17.21
N PHE A 106 -0.45 -19.43 -17.77
CA PHE A 106 -1.17 -18.17 -17.90
C PHE A 106 -0.90 -17.55 -19.26
N VAL A 107 -1.92 -17.41 -20.06
CA VAL A 107 -1.84 -16.90 -21.43
C VAL A 107 -2.76 -15.68 -21.58
N PRO A 108 -2.22 -14.45 -21.53
CA PRO A 108 -2.97 -13.22 -21.74
C PRO A 108 -2.91 -12.75 -23.19
N SER A 109 -3.93 -12.04 -23.63
CA SER A 109 -4.07 -11.39 -24.94
C SER A 109 -4.78 -10.05 -24.83
N ARG A 110 -4.56 -9.17 -25.81
CA ARG A 110 -5.32 -7.90 -25.96
C ARG A 110 -6.71 -8.08 -26.54
N SER A 111 -6.96 -9.20 -27.16
CA SER A 111 -8.19 -9.48 -27.90
C SER A 111 -8.76 -10.84 -27.52
N PRO A 112 -10.07 -11.05 -27.62
CA PRO A 112 -10.64 -12.37 -27.48
C PRO A 112 -10.13 -13.25 -28.64
N VAL A 113 -9.53 -14.38 -28.30
CA VAL A 113 -8.96 -15.35 -29.24
C VAL A 113 -9.45 -16.74 -28.91
N THR A 114 -9.79 -17.52 -29.92
CA THR A 114 -9.86 -18.98 -29.80
C THR A 114 -8.57 -19.52 -30.40
N THR A 115 -7.79 -20.22 -29.57
CA THR A 115 -6.48 -20.75 -29.98
C THR A 115 -6.66 -21.92 -30.95
N PRO A 116 -5.61 -22.30 -31.70
CA PRO A 116 -5.64 -23.51 -32.54
C PRO A 116 -6.00 -24.77 -31.76
N GLY A 117 -5.56 -24.90 -30.51
CA GLY A 117 -5.90 -25.98 -29.59
C GLY A 117 -7.32 -25.91 -29.02
N GLY A 118 -8.13 -24.91 -29.42
CA GLY A 118 -9.54 -24.77 -29.04
C GLY A 118 -9.78 -24.08 -27.71
N ARG A 119 -8.77 -23.49 -27.06
CA ARG A 119 -8.94 -22.68 -25.84
C ARG A 119 -9.53 -21.32 -26.18
N SER A 120 -10.42 -20.81 -25.35
CA SER A 120 -11.01 -19.49 -25.51
C SER A 120 -10.40 -18.52 -24.49
N LEU A 121 -9.68 -17.50 -24.98
CA LEU A 121 -9.18 -16.42 -24.14
C LEU A 121 -10.33 -15.44 -23.88
N THR A 122 -10.79 -15.40 -22.64
CA THR A 122 -11.95 -14.62 -22.21
C THR A 122 -11.52 -13.38 -21.44
N LEU A 123 -12.39 -12.36 -21.42
CA LEU A 123 -12.10 -11.13 -20.67
C LEU A 123 -11.87 -11.47 -19.19
N HIS A 124 -10.73 -10.98 -18.68
CA HIS A 124 -10.37 -11.16 -17.28
C HIS A 124 -11.37 -10.46 -16.35
N PRO A 125 -11.79 -11.07 -15.23
CA PRO A 125 -12.78 -10.49 -14.31
C PRO A 125 -12.47 -9.09 -13.80
N ALA A 126 -11.20 -8.69 -13.72
CA ALA A 126 -10.79 -7.34 -13.34
C ALA A 126 -11.39 -6.25 -14.25
N PHE A 127 -11.74 -6.57 -15.50
CA PHE A 127 -12.28 -5.63 -16.49
C PHE A 127 -13.80 -5.59 -16.55
N HIS A 128 -14.46 -6.07 -15.52
CA HIS A 128 -15.89 -5.85 -15.37
C HIS A 128 -16.10 -4.65 -14.44
N SER A 129 -16.90 -3.68 -14.88
CA SER A 129 -17.28 -2.57 -14.02
C SER A 129 -18.00 -3.08 -12.77
N ARG A 130 -18.07 -2.26 -11.75
CA ARG A 130 -18.83 -2.57 -10.54
C ARG A 130 -20.33 -2.79 -10.78
N GLY A 131 -20.81 -2.45 -11.99
CA GLY A 131 -22.14 -2.81 -12.50
C GLY A 131 -22.17 -4.04 -13.42
N GLY A 132 -21.05 -4.78 -13.56
CA GLY A 132 -20.98 -6.01 -14.33
C GLY A 132 -20.70 -5.86 -15.84
N TRP A 133 -20.53 -4.64 -16.34
CA TRP A 133 -20.30 -4.40 -17.77
C TRP A 133 -18.81 -4.56 -18.13
N PRO A 134 -18.48 -5.21 -19.27
CA PRO A 134 -17.10 -5.33 -19.76
C PRO A 134 -16.50 -3.95 -20.07
N ARG A 135 -15.22 -3.79 -19.77
CA ARG A 135 -14.44 -2.58 -19.99
C ARG A 135 -13.19 -2.87 -20.81
N SER A 136 -12.77 -1.90 -21.60
CA SER A 136 -11.56 -2.01 -22.43
C SER A 136 -10.28 -1.65 -21.70
N GLU A 137 -10.39 -1.14 -20.48
CA GLU A 137 -9.27 -0.72 -19.64
C GLU A 137 -9.71 -0.54 -18.18
N LEU A 138 -8.74 -0.55 -17.30
CA LEU A 138 -8.87 -0.10 -15.90
C LEU A 138 -7.66 0.74 -15.52
N PHE A 139 -7.73 1.41 -14.39
CA PHE A 139 -6.66 2.27 -13.91
C PHE A 139 -6.37 1.95 -12.45
N VAL A 140 -5.08 1.87 -12.12
CA VAL A 140 -4.60 1.57 -10.77
C VAL A 140 -3.71 2.72 -10.29
N GLY A 141 -3.88 3.15 -9.05
CA GLY A 141 -3.07 4.20 -8.46
C GLY A 141 -1.58 3.92 -8.60
N ARG A 142 -0.82 4.87 -9.18
CA ARG A 142 0.63 4.77 -9.29
C ARG A 142 1.28 4.61 -7.91
N TYR A 143 0.77 5.34 -6.93
CA TYR A 143 1.25 5.37 -5.55
C TYR A 143 0.26 4.72 -4.60
N TYR A 144 0.74 4.32 -3.43
CA TYR A 144 -0.15 4.10 -2.29
C TYR A 144 -0.89 5.40 -1.96
N CYS A 145 -2.14 5.28 -1.57
CA CYS A 145 -3.00 6.43 -1.30
C CYS A 145 -2.46 7.28 -0.15
N GLY A 146 -2.32 8.57 -0.42
CA GLY A 146 -2.22 9.60 0.61
C GLY A 146 -3.58 10.20 0.96
N LEU A 147 -3.62 11.08 1.97
CA LEU A 147 -4.78 11.88 2.30
C LEU A 147 -4.78 13.17 1.49
N ALA A 148 -5.95 13.53 0.96
CA ALA A 148 -6.26 14.88 0.50
C ALA A 148 -7.62 15.33 1.01
N VAL A 149 -7.81 16.64 1.07
CA VAL A 149 -9.05 17.27 1.53
C VAL A 149 -9.47 18.35 0.52
N ASN A 150 -10.73 18.37 0.16
CA ASN A 150 -11.26 19.44 -0.70
C ASN A 150 -11.68 20.67 0.13
N SER A 151 -12.06 21.75 -0.56
CA SER A 151 -12.48 23.00 0.07
C SER A 151 -13.75 22.88 0.94
N ALA A 152 -14.51 21.82 0.79
CA ALA A 152 -15.68 21.53 1.64
C ALA A 152 -15.31 20.68 2.87
N GLY A 153 -14.05 20.35 3.08
CA GLY A 153 -13.59 19.53 4.19
C GLY A 153 -13.78 18.02 3.99
N THR A 154 -14.17 17.58 2.80
CA THR A 154 -14.29 16.14 2.50
C THR A 154 -12.91 15.52 2.31
N LYS A 155 -12.61 14.50 3.13
CA LYS A 155 -11.40 13.68 3.02
C LYS A 155 -11.56 12.65 1.91
N TYR A 156 -10.51 12.44 1.13
CA TYR A 156 -10.46 11.39 0.11
C TYR A 156 -9.04 10.84 -0.06
N ALA A 157 -8.95 9.63 -0.57
CA ALA A 157 -7.68 9.00 -0.92
C ALA A 157 -7.14 9.58 -2.21
N VAL A 158 -5.85 9.90 -2.24
CA VAL A 158 -5.18 10.45 -3.41
C VAL A 158 -3.93 9.66 -3.78
N SER A 159 -3.79 9.30 -5.05
CA SER A 159 -2.56 8.80 -5.64
C SER A 159 -1.83 9.97 -6.29
N ALA A 160 -0.93 10.61 -5.54
CA ALA A 160 -0.18 11.78 -6.00
C ALA A 160 1.26 11.77 -5.45
N SER A 161 2.18 12.41 -6.18
CA SER A 161 3.57 12.58 -5.75
C SER A 161 3.66 13.48 -4.51
N GLY A 162 4.67 13.29 -3.68
CA GLY A 162 4.91 14.09 -2.48
C GLY A 162 3.90 13.87 -1.34
N LYS A 163 2.98 12.92 -1.47
CA LYS A 163 2.03 12.57 -0.41
C LYS A 163 2.53 11.39 0.40
N GLN A 164 2.42 11.51 1.72
CA GLN A 164 2.65 10.41 2.64
C GLN A 164 1.57 9.34 2.42
N PRO A 165 1.93 8.04 2.33
CA PRO A 165 0.95 6.97 2.32
C PRO A 165 0.07 7.05 3.57
N TRP A 166 -1.24 7.06 3.38
CA TRP A 166 -2.19 7.04 4.47
C TRP A 166 -2.30 5.63 5.01
N THR A 167 -1.79 5.43 6.20
CA THR A 167 -1.86 4.18 6.94
C THR A 167 -2.63 4.36 8.24
N GLY A 168 -3.04 3.27 8.86
CA GLY A 168 -3.72 3.35 10.15
C GLY A 168 -2.84 4.00 11.22
N VAL A 169 -3.34 4.83 12.08
CA VAL A 169 -2.73 5.52 13.22
C VAL A 169 -1.56 6.47 12.94
N GLU A 170 -1.22 6.72 11.69
CA GLU A 170 -0.05 7.57 11.37
C GLU A 170 -0.39 9.06 11.20
N MET A 171 -1.68 9.41 11.11
CA MET A 171 -2.12 10.80 10.93
C MET A 171 -2.96 11.29 12.10
N VAL A 172 -2.87 12.60 12.33
CA VAL A 172 -3.67 13.32 13.31
C VAL A 172 -4.45 14.43 12.62
N GLU A 173 -5.74 14.50 12.87
CA GLU A 173 -6.58 15.64 12.53
C GLU A 173 -6.57 16.60 13.71
N LEU A 174 -6.13 17.84 13.47
CA LEU A 174 -6.05 18.90 14.48
C LEU A 174 -6.90 20.08 14.03
N ALA A 175 -7.85 20.50 14.84
CA ALA A 175 -8.54 21.76 14.62
C ALA A 175 -7.57 22.93 14.83
N PHE A 176 -7.72 24.02 14.08
CA PHE A 176 -6.94 25.23 14.28
C PHE A 176 -7.81 26.48 14.21
N THR A 177 -7.32 27.55 14.84
CA THR A 177 -7.92 28.90 14.85
C THR A 177 -6.83 29.96 14.71
N ASN A 178 -7.22 31.19 14.42
CA ASN A 178 -6.30 32.35 14.33
C ASN A 178 -5.14 32.11 13.35
N GLY A 179 -5.42 31.44 12.25
CA GLY A 179 -4.42 31.17 11.22
C GLY A 179 -4.03 32.45 10.51
N SER A 180 -2.74 32.79 10.56
CA SER A 180 -2.15 34.01 9.97
C SER A 180 -1.24 33.72 8.77
N VAL A 181 -0.74 32.49 8.66
CA VAL A 181 0.11 32.04 7.56
C VAL A 181 -0.39 30.70 7.08
N GLU A 182 -0.64 30.59 5.77
CA GLU A 182 -1.00 29.32 5.14
C GLU A 182 0.21 28.36 5.16
N PRO A 183 0.08 27.16 5.78
CA PRO A 183 1.16 26.21 5.81
C PRO A 183 1.36 25.57 4.43
N ALA A 184 2.60 25.25 4.09
CA ALA A 184 2.86 24.40 2.94
C ALA A 184 2.78 22.91 3.31
N VAL A 185 2.44 22.05 2.34
CA VAL A 185 2.58 20.59 2.50
C VAL A 185 4.05 20.28 2.78
N ASN A 186 4.29 19.39 3.74
CA ASN A 186 5.58 19.02 4.30
C ASN A 186 6.21 20.02 5.29
N ASP A 187 5.59 21.16 5.57
CA ASP A 187 6.00 21.97 6.72
C ASP A 187 5.87 21.17 8.02
N TYR A 188 6.73 21.49 8.99
CA TYR A 188 6.62 20.95 10.33
C TYR A 188 5.94 21.96 11.25
N LEU A 189 4.80 21.56 11.77
CA LEU A 189 4.04 22.31 12.76
C LEU A 189 4.44 21.83 14.16
N THR A 190 4.81 22.74 15.04
CA THR A 190 5.24 22.42 16.41
C THR A 190 4.38 23.18 17.42
N GLY A 191 3.83 22.46 18.40
CA GLY A 191 3.13 23.04 19.55
C GLY A 191 4.12 23.68 20.52
N LEU A 192 3.90 24.94 20.88
CA LEU A 192 4.87 25.69 21.71
C LEU A 192 4.86 25.20 23.16
N THR A 193 3.73 24.73 23.66
CA THR A 193 3.57 24.23 25.04
C THR A 193 3.86 22.73 25.13
N SER A 194 3.30 21.94 24.22
CA SER A 194 3.45 20.49 24.21
C SER A 194 4.80 20.00 23.70
N GLY A 195 5.49 20.83 22.89
CA GLY A 195 6.66 20.40 22.13
C GLY A 195 6.37 19.40 21.02
N VAL A 196 5.13 18.95 20.88
CA VAL A 196 4.71 17.97 19.87
C VAL A 196 4.86 18.56 18.48
N ARG A 197 5.41 17.76 17.56
CA ARG A 197 5.63 18.15 16.18
C ARG A 197 4.93 17.17 15.24
N GLY A 198 4.32 17.68 14.17
CA GLY A 198 3.77 16.91 13.07
C GLY A 198 4.07 17.57 11.73
N GLN A 199 4.16 16.77 10.68
CA GLN A 199 4.35 17.24 9.30
C GLN A 199 3.00 17.49 8.64
N VAL A 200 2.82 18.64 8.03
CA VAL A 200 1.58 19.03 7.33
C VAL A 200 1.40 18.16 6.09
N VAL A 201 0.28 17.45 6.04
CA VAL A 201 -0.12 16.60 4.91
C VAL A 201 -1.13 17.33 4.04
N ASP A 202 -2.14 17.93 4.67
CA ASP A 202 -3.17 18.72 4.01
C ASP A 202 -3.95 19.56 5.02
N TRP A 203 -4.78 20.51 4.56
CA TRP A 203 -5.66 21.33 5.39
C TRP A 203 -6.87 21.86 4.61
N TYR A 204 -7.87 22.33 5.31
CA TYR A 204 -8.91 23.18 4.75
C TYR A 204 -9.33 24.27 5.76
N VAL A 205 -9.79 25.39 5.24
CA VAL A 205 -10.32 26.52 6.02
C VAL A 205 -11.84 26.44 5.98
N SER A 206 -12.46 26.41 7.16
CA SER A 206 -13.91 26.40 7.31
C SER A 206 -14.49 27.82 7.48
N SER A 207 -13.68 28.75 7.99
CA SER A 207 -14.07 30.15 8.18
C SER A 207 -12.84 31.05 8.28
N GLY A 208 -13.02 32.36 8.04
CA GLY A 208 -11.94 33.33 8.05
C GLY A 208 -10.98 33.19 6.87
N GLY A 209 -9.80 33.77 6.97
CA GLY A 209 -8.78 33.71 5.92
C GLY A 209 -7.38 33.96 6.48
N TRP A 210 -6.38 33.43 5.80
CA TRP A 210 -4.97 33.61 6.18
C TRP A 210 -4.55 35.08 6.17
N GLY A 211 -4.99 35.83 5.16
CA GLY A 211 -4.67 37.26 5.02
C GLY A 211 -5.28 38.16 6.09
N THR A 212 -6.31 37.71 6.79
CA THR A 212 -6.98 38.41 7.89
C THR A 212 -6.57 37.90 9.27
N SER A 213 -5.69 36.89 9.31
CA SER A 213 -5.16 36.26 10.53
C SER A 213 -6.26 35.66 11.44
N ASP A 214 -7.38 35.25 10.83
CA ASP A 214 -8.52 34.65 11.53
C ASP A 214 -8.94 33.31 10.90
N ALA A 215 -8.12 32.74 10.01
CA ALA A 215 -8.40 31.42 9.42
C ALA A 215 -8.62 30.38 10.50
N ALA A 216 -9.73 29.61 10.37
CA ALA A 216 -10.04 28.48 11.23
C ALA A 216 -10.49 27.31 10.40
N GLY A 217 -10.13 26.10 10.83
CA GLY A 217 -10.43 24.89 10.07
C GLY A 217 -9.78 23.66 10.68
N LYS A 218 -9.35 22.75 9.81
CA LYS A 218 -8.63 21.54 10.21
C LYS A 218 -7.35 21.37 9.42
N ILE A 219 -6.31 20.91 10.09
CA ILE A 219 -5.03 20.54 9.52
C ILE A 219 -4.78 19.05 9.79
N TYR A 220 -4.24 18.37 8.81
CA TYR A 220 -3.92 16.93 8.87
C TYR A 220 -2.41 16.78 8.94
N LEU A 221 -1.96 16.12 10.00
CA LEU A 221 -0.55 15.98 10.31
C LEU A 221 -0.15 14.51 10.22
N GLY A 222 0.91 14.26 9.46
CA GLY A 222 1.67 13.02 9.47
C GLY A 222 2.91 13.15 10.35
N LEU A 223 3.66 12.05 10.54
CA LEU A 223 4.90 12.05 11.33
C LEU A 223 4.75 12.74 12.70
N VAL A 224 3.57 12.68 13.28
CA VAL A 224 3.33 13.27 14.60
C VAL A 224 4.15 12.52 15.63
N ASP A 225 4.83 13.26 16.51
CA ASP A 225 5.56 12.69 17.63
C ASP A 225 4.69 11.71 18.41
N GLU A 226 5.30 10.69 18.99
CA GLU A 226 4.60 9.59 19.64
C GLU A 226 4.61 9.77 21.16
N ARG A 227 3.57 9.28 21.80
CA ARG A 227 3.46 9.20 23.25
C ARG A 227 3.65 7.76 23.69
N VAL A 228 4.53 7.55 24.66
CA VAL A 228 4.74 6.27 25.32
C VAL A 228 4.39 6.41 26.80
N ASN A 229 3.30 5.80 27.23
CA ASN A 229 2.93 5.82 28.63
C ASN A 229 3.90 4.97 29.46
N PHE A 230 4.20 5.43 30.66
CA PHE A 230 5.05 4.70 31.60
C PHE A 230 4.53 4.73 33.04
N ASN A 231 5.00 3.78 33.83
CA ASN A 231 4.87 3.76 35.28
C ASN A 231 6.16 3.27 35.95
N THR A 232 6.17 3.19 37.27
CA THR A 232 7.33 2.72 38.07
C THR A 232 8.64 3.38 37.63
N GLY A 233 8.55 4.64 37.27
CA GLY A 233 9.71 5.45 36.89
C GLY A 233 10.62 5.70 38.09
N SER A 234 11.89 5.30 37.99
CA SER A 234 12.87 5.43 39.05
C SER A 234 13.91 6.52 38.81
N VAL A 235 14.20 6.82 37.55
CA VAL A 235 15.13 7.88 37.17
C VAL A 235 14.51 8.66 36.01
N ALA A 236 14.57 9.99 36.11
CA ALA A 236 13.99 10.88 35.11
C ALA A 236 14.69 10.75 33.76
N PHE A 237 13.91 10.74 32.67
CA PHE A 237 14.45 10.80 31.31
C PHE A 237 14.93 12.21 30.99
N THR A 238 15.98 12.28 30.20
CA THR A 238 16.57 13.55 29.76
C THR A 238 16.11 13.88 28.33
N PRO A 239 15.41 15.01 28.09
CA PRO A 239 15.11 15.45 26.74
C PRO A 239 16.37 15.54 25.86
N GLY A 240 16.22 15.13 24.59
CA GLY A 240 17.33 15.01 23.65
C GLY A 240 18.03 13.65 23.65
N GLN A 241 17.88 12.82 24.68
CA GLN A 241 18.41 11.46 24.70
C GLN A 241 17.50 10.47 23.95
N THR A 242 18.08 9.35 23.53
CA THR A 242 17.32 8.29 22.88
C THR A 242 16.73 7.33 23.91
N ALA A 243 15.41 7.30 24.01
CA ALA A 243 14.71 6.25 24.74
C ALA A 243 14.78 4.92 23.96
N THR A 244 15.02 3.82 24.68
CA THR A 244 15.14 2.47 24.09
C THR A 244 14.32 1.47 24.89
N GLY A 245 13.47 0.71 24.22
CA GLY A 245 12.73 -0.43 24.80
C GLY A 245 13.60 -1.67 24.87
N GLY A 246 13.71 -2.25 26.05
CA GLY A 246 14.64 -3.34 26.34
C GLY A 246 14.31 -4.65 25.63
N SER A 247 13.05 -4.94 25.36
CA SER A 247 12.61 -6.18 24.67
C SER A 247 12.21 -5.95 23.22
N SER A 248 11.54 -4.84 22.92
CA SER A 248 11.14 -4.50 21.56
C SER A 248 12.30 -4.00 20.69
N GLY A 249 13.30 -3.38 21.31
CA GLY A 249 14.31 -2.59 20.64
C GLY A 249 13.71 -1.35 19.96
N ALA A 250 12.52 -0.90 20.38
CA ALA A 250 11.95 0.37 19.94
C ALA A 250 12.82 1.53 20.41
N THR A 251 13.00 2.56 19.57
CA THR A 251 13.77 3.74 19.93
C THR A 251 13.06 5.02 19.53
N GLY A 252 13.36 6.13 20.20
CA GLY A 252 12.91 7.46 19.83
C GLY A 252 13.60 8.53 20.67
N ILE A 253 13.84 9.72 20.12
CA ILE A 253 14.43 10.83 20.86
C ILE A 253 13.38 11.38 21.83
N VAL A 254 13.70 11.46 23.11
CA VAL A 254 12.84 12.07 24.13
C VAL A 254 12.73 13.58 23.83
N VAL A 255 11.51 14.03 23.55
CA VAL A 255 11.21 15.47 23.33
C VAL A 255 10.72 16.10 24.62
N ALA A 256 9.82 15.42 25.32
CA ALA A 256 9.25 15.86 26.59
C ALA A 256 8.96 14.69 27.51
N VAL A 257 8.92 14.96 28.80
CA VAL A 257 8.56 14.02 29.85
C VAL A 257 7.46 14.65 30.69
N VAL A 258 6.32 13.97 30.75
CA VAL A 258 5.16 14.43 31.53
C VAL A 258 4.89 13.42 32.63
N VAL A 259 5.06 13.85 33.89
CA VAL A 259 4.68 13.06 35.07
C VAL A 259 3.28 13.46 35.50
N THR A 260 2.37 12.49 35.54
CA THR A 260 0.97 12.69 35.93
C THR A 260 0.72 12.26 37.38
N SER A 261 1.56 11.39 37.92
CA SER A 261 1.48 10.96 39.33
C SER A 261 2.80 10.35 39.79
N GLY A 262 2.98 10.25 41.11
CA GLY A 262 4.21 9.73 41.71
C GLY A 262 5.42 10.66 41.56
N ALA A 263 6.59 10.14 41.88
CA ALA A 263 7.85 10.87 41.76
C ALA A 263 9.01 9.94 41.39
N TRP A 264 10.01 10.45 40.66
CA TRP A 264 11.18 9.67 40.24
C TRP A 264 11.96 9.13 41.45
N GLY A 265 12.15 9.98 42.46
CA GLY A 265 12.92 9.59 43.67
C GLY A 265 12.28 8.49 44.50
N SER A 266 10.99 8.25 44.41
CA SER A 266 10.28 7.14 45.08
C SER A 266 10.15 5.91 44.19
N GLY A 267 10.53 5.97 42.92
CA GLY A 267 10.44 4.83 42.00
C GLY A 267 9.02 4.51 41.54
N ASP A 268 8.09 5.45 41.68
CA ASP A 268 6.68 5.30 41.35
C ASP A 268 6.15 6.33 40.37
N ALA A 269 7.05 7.12 39.74
CA ALA A 269 6.65 8.09 38.74
C ALA A 269 5.88 7.41 37.61
N ALA A 270 4.72 7.99 37.27
CA ALA A 270 3.88 7.54 36.17
C ALA A 270 3.48 8.73 35.29
N GLY A 271 3.36 8.49 34.00
CA GLY A 271 3.08 9.54 33.03
C GLY A 271 3.33 9.08 31.60
N TYR A 272 3.91 9.95 30.79
CA TYR A 272 4.30 9.61 29.43
C TYR A 272 5.54 10.35 28.94
N LEU A 273 6.23 9.72 28.01
CA LEU A 273 7.28 10.34 27.19
C LEU A 273 6.67 10.80 25.87
N VAL A 274 7.07 11.96 25.39
CA VAL A 274 6.91 12.35 23.98
C VAL A 274 8.21 12.00 23.27
N VAL A 275 8.14 11.13 22.26
CA VAL A 275 9.30 10.64 21.52
C VAL A 275 9.16 10.97 20.03
N ARG A 276 10.28 11.32 19.42
CA ARG A 276 10.40 11.74 18.01
C ARG A 276 11.33 10.81 17.24
N GLY A 277 11.00 10.55 15.97
CA GLY A 277 11.94 9.93 15.04
C GLY A 277 12.32 8.49 15.42
N GLY A 278 11.38 7.70 15.93
CA GLY A 278 11.62 6.30 16.29
C GLY A 278 12.03 5.42 15.10
N ASN A 279 12.60 4.26 15.41
CA ASN A 279 12.99 3.25 14.41
C ASN A 279 11.80 2.45 13.83
N GLY A 280 10.58 2.92 14.06
CA GLY A 280 9.34 2.29 13.58
C GLY A 280 8.83 1.12 14.40
N LYS A 281 9.61 0.63 15.35
CA LYS A 281 9.16 -0.38 16.31
C LYS A 281 8.29 0.28 17.40
N THR A 282 7.37 -0.50 17.95
CA THR A 282 6.49 -0.07 19.03
C THR A 282 7.05 -0.54 20.35
N PHE A 283 7.00 0.30 21.40
CA PHE A 283 7.35 -0.11 22.76
C PHE A 283 6.35 -1.17 23.25
N THR A 284 6.87 -2.27 23.80
CA THR A 284 6.05 -3.43 24.22
C THR A 284 5.45 -3.19 25.60
N ILE A 285 4.15 -3.40 25.72
CA ILE A 285 3.40 -3.21 26.96
C ILE A 285 2.99 -4.51 27.65
N SER A 286 3.04 -5.63 26.96
CA SER A 286 2.67 -6.96 27.48
C SER A 286 3.68 -8.04 27.03
N PRO A 287 4.60 -8.50 27.91
CA PRO A 287 4.86 -7.94 29.25
C PRO A 287 5.44 -6.52 29.17
N SER A 288 5.18 -5.71 30.21
CA SER A 288 5.71 -4.35 30.29
C SER A 288 7.22 -4.33 30.19
N GLU A 289 7.76 -3.74 29.15
CA GLU A 289 9.21 -3.63 28.97
C GLU A 289 9.80 -2.46 29.75
N VAL A 290 11.07 -2.58 30.08
CA VAL A 290 11.84 -1.47 30.64
C VAL A 290 12.26 -0.54 29.52
N ILE A 291 11.96 0.75 29.67
CA ILE A 291 12.45 1.82 28.80
C ILE A 291 13.60 2.50 29.50
N THR A 292 14.69 2.69 28.79
CA THR A 292 15.88 3.43 29.30
C THR A 292 16.32 4.49 28.33
N ASP A 293 17.06 5.49 28.79
CA ASP A 293 17.80 6.44 27.94
C ASP A 293 19.33 6.37 28.21
N GLY A 294 20.09 7.04 27.34
CA GLY A 294 21.54 7.06 27.47
C GLY A 294 22.08 7.84 28.69
N ALA A 295 21.23 8.55 29.42
CA ALA A 295 21.56 9.33 30.61
C ALA A 295 21.16 8.63 31.92
N GLY A 296 20.58 7.42 31.84
CA GLY A 296 20.19 6.62 33.00
C GLY A 296 18.70 6.69 33.36
N GLY A 297 17.88 7.40 32.58
CA GLY A 297 16.42 7.40 32.71
C GLY A 297 15.86 5.98 32.63
N ALA A 298 14.91 5.62 33.52
CA ALA A 298 14.34 4.29 33.58
C ALA A 298 12.88 4.29 34.06
N ALA A 299 12.02 3.62 33.29
CA ALA A 299 10.61 3.37 33.62
C ALA A 299 10.10 2.12 32.91
N LYS A 300 8.88 1.69 33.18
CA LYS A 300 8.23 0.58 32.48
C LYS A 300 7.13 1.10 31.54
N ALA A 301 7.09 0.62 30.32
CA ALA A 301 6.02 0.91 29.37
C ALA A 301 4.67 0.37 29.89
N THR A 302 3.61 1.15 29.74
CA THR A 302 2.25 0.77 30.15
C THR A 302 1.18 1.29 29.19
N GLY A 303 -0.07 0.87 29.39
CA GLY A 303 -1.22 1.37 28.63
C GLY A 303 -1.29 0.81 27.22
N ASP A 304 -1.72 1.64 26.27
CA ASP A 304 -2.00 1.23 24.87
C ASP A 304 -0.74 1.19 23.98
N GLY A 305 0.45 1.19 24.57
CA GLY A 305 1.71 1.23 23.81
C GLY A 305 2.01 2.62 23.26
N THR A 306 2.54 2.65 22.05
CA THR A 306 2.91 3.91 21.38
C THR A 306 1.72 4.49 20.64
N ILE A 307 1.25 5.66 21.05
CA ILE A 307 0.16 6.43 20.41
C ILE A 307 0.67 7.80 19.98
N LYS A 308 -0.11 8.52 19.18
CA LYS A 308 0.28 9.90 18.80
C LYS A 308 0.22 10.82 20.02
N ALA A 309 1.24 11.66 20.17
CA ALA A 309 1.28 12.63 21.24
C ALA A 309 0.23 13.73 21.03
N PRO A 310 -0.52 14.11 22.07
CA PRO A 310 -1.52 15.16 21.96
C PRO A 310 -0.86 16.54 21.93
N PHE A 311 -1.42 17.44 21.11
CA PHE A 311 -1.19 18.88 21.25
C PHE A 311 -1.91 19.41 22.50
N THR A 312 -1.48 20.57 22.98
CA THR A 312 -2.21 21.27 24.05
C THR A 312 -3.27 22.19 23.42
N SER A 313 -4.53 22.03 23.81
CA SER A 313 -5.60 22.90 23.31
C SER A 313 -5.28 24.37 23.57
N SER A 314 -5.54 25.20 22.57
CA SER A 314 -5.26 26.65 22.56
C SER A 314 -3.77 27.05 22.59
N GLU A 315 -2.83 26.11 22.46
CA GLU A 315 -1.42 26.45 22.34
C GLU A 315 -1.11 27.13 21.00
N ASP A 316 -0.06 27.93 20.99
CA ASP A 316 0.48 28.48 19.75
C ASP A 316 1.21 27.39 18.95
N LEU A 317 0.93 27.35 17.66
CA LEU A 317 1.54 26.43 16.72
C LEU A 317 2.52 27.21 15.83
N GLN A 318 3.73 26.68 15.67
CA GLN A 318 4.82 27.33 14.97
C GLN A 318 5.29 26.55 13.75
N ILE A 319 5.65 27.28 12.70
CA ILE A 319 6.44 26.78 11.56
C ILE A 319 7.75 27.59 11.58
N SER A 320 8.90 26.90 11.61
CA SER A 320 10.23 27.53 11.61
C SER A 320 10.37 28.67 12.66
N ALA A 321 9.90 28.43 13.88
CA ALA A 321 9.90 29.37 15.01
C ALA A 321 8.96 30.59 14.89
N SER A 322 8.14 30.69 13.85
CA SER A 322 7.11 31.72 13.71
C SER A 322 5.74 31.15 14.11
N THR A 323 5.02 31.83 15.00
CA THR A 323 3.64 31.47 15.35
C THR A 323 2.72 31.74 14.15
N VAL A 324 2.03 30.71 13.70
CA VAL A 324 1.19 30.75 12.49
C VAL A 324 -0.29 30.52 12.75
N MET A 325 -0.63 29.84 13.84
CA MET A 325 -2.03 29.56 14.25
C MET A 325 -2.09 29.07 15.71
N LYS A 326 -3.28 28.80 16.20
CA LYS A 326 -3.50 28.14 17.50
C LYS A 326 -4.14 26.77 17.33
N ALA A 327 -3.76 25.80 18.15
CA ALA A 327 -4.46 24.52 18.25
C ALA A 327 -5.90 24.75 18.75
N GLY A 328 -6.87 24.25 18.03
CA GLY A 328 -8.29 24.32 18.45
C GLY A 328 -8.65 23.20 19.44
N ASP A 329 -7.94 22.10 19.36
CA ASP A 329 -8.10 20.91 20.20
C ASP A 329 -6.75 20.20 20.43
N ALA A 330 -6.77 19.02 21.04
CA ALA A 330 -5.56 18.22 21.29
C ALA A 330 -5.14 17.36 20.09
N GLY A 331 -5.89 17.39 19.02
CA GLY A 331 -5.74 16.50 17.88
C GLY A 331 -6.37 15.12 18.09
N THR A 332 -6.90 14.55 17.02
CA THR A 332 -7.50 13.22 17.01
C THR A 332 -6.76 12.33 16.04
N SER A 333 -6.26 11.18 16.50
CA SER A 333 -5.67 10.19 15.63
C SER A 333 -6.70 9.67 14.63
N LEU A 334 -6.34 9.66 13.36
CA LEU A 334 -7.14 9.05 12.31
C LEU A 334 -6.78 7.57 12.23
N SER A 335 -7.73 6.72 12.58
CA SER A 335 -7.63 5.29 12.26
C SER A 335 -7.99 5.09 10.79
N LEU A 336 -7.46 4.03 10.21
CA LEU A 336 -7.74 3.65 8.84
C LEU A 336 -7.86 2.12 8.78
N ASN A 337 -9.07 1.64 8.69
CA ASN A 337 -9.37 0.24 8.42
C ASN A 337 -9.76 0.03 6.96
N CYS A 338 -10.01 -1.23 6.57
CA CYS A 338 -10.33 -1.58 5.18
C CYS A 338 -11.56 -0.85 4.63
N SER A 339 -12.61 -0.75 5.43
CA SER A 339 -13.86 -0.09 5.02
C SER A 339 -13.70 1.42 4.87
N GLU A 340 -12.96 2.04 5.80
CA GLU A 340 -12.65 3.47 5.74
C GLU A 340 -11.80 3.80 4.52
N MET A 341 -10.76 2.98 4.23
CA MET A 341 -9.93 3.18 3.05
C MET A 341 -10.74 3.10 1.75
N ASP A 342 -11.63 2.09 1.62
CA ASP A 342 -12.52 2.00 0.45
C ASP A 342 -13.47 3.21 0.37
N GLY A 343 -14.00 3.64 1.52
CA GLY A 343 -14.83 4.85 1.61
C GLY A 343 -14.10 6.10 1.11
N TYR A 344 -12.85 6.29 1.51
CA TYR A 344 -12.04 7.42 1.05
C TYR A 344 -11.62 7.31 -0.42
N CYS A 345 -11.38 6.09 -0.92
CA CYS A 345 -11.16 5.87 -2.35
C CYS A 345 -12.38 6.26 -3.19
N ARG A 346 -13.58 5.95 -2.71
CA ARG A 346 -14.84 6.34 -3.37
C ARG A 346 -15.14 7.84 -3.25
N ALA A 347 -14.78 8.46 -2.12
CA ALA A 347 -15.07 9.86 -1.85
C ALA A 347 -14.47 10.82 -2.88
N TYR A 348 -13.38 10.43 -3.58
CA TYR A 348 -12.82 11.20 -4.68
C TYR A 348 -13.83 11.42 -5.82
N GLY A 349 -14.55 10.38 -6.23
CA GLY A 349 -15.57 10.45 -7.28
C GLY A 349 -16.92 10.97 -6.82
N GLY A 350 -17.13 11.25 -5.52
CA GLY A 350 -18.41 11.63 -4.96
C GLY A 350 -19.43 10.49 -5.08
N THR A 351 -20.41 10.63 -5.98
CA THR A 351 -21.43 9.60 -6.24
C THR A 351 -20.98 8.59 -7.32
N ASP A 352 -19.81 8.79 -7.92
CA ASP A 352 -19.29 7.93 -8.98
C ASP A 352 -18.76 6.60 -8.41
N THR A 353 -19.48 5.52 -8.68
CA THR A 353 -19.14 4.18 -8.19
C THR A 353 -17.96 3.52 -8.89
N ARG A 354 -17.39 4.15 -9.92
CA ARG A 354 -16.22 3.64 -10.67
C ARG A 354 -14.93 3.66 -9.83
N TRP A 355 -14.86 4.54 -8.84
CA TRP A 355 -13.73 4.67 -7.91
C TRP A 355 -13.83 3.70 -6.72
N GLY A 356 -12.72 3.23 -6.24
CA GLY A 356 -12.63 2.42 -5.02
C GLY A 356 -11.25 1.89 -4.73
N LEU A 357 -11.17 1.05 -3.74
CA LEU A 357 -9.98 0.31 -3.37
C LEU A 357 -9.73 -0.85 -4.36
N ILE A 358 -8.46 -1.15 -4.64
CA ILE A 358 -8.07 -2.24 -5.53
C ILE A 358 -8.71 -3.57 -5.11
N ASN A 359 -9.22 -4.32 -6.09
CA ASN A 359 -9.84 -5.63 -5.86
C ASN A 359 -8.84 -6.78 -6.12
N PRO A 360 -9.13 -8.01 -5.65
CA PRO A 360 -8.21 -9.13 -5.75
C PRO A 360 -7.94 -9.55 -7.21
N TYR A 361 -8.91 -9.45 -8.10
CA TYR A 361 -8.71 -9.81 -9.50
C TYR A 361 -7.74 -8.86 -10.19
N THR A 362 -7.83 -7.55 -9.91
CA THR A 362 -6.88 -6.57 -10.43
C THR A 362 -5.49 -6.78 -9.84
N ASN A 363 -5.41 -6.98 -8.52
CA ASN A 363 -4.12 -7.22 -7.86
C ASN A 363 -3.41 -8.46 -8.41
N ASP A 364 -4.14 -9.55 -8.57
CA ASP A 364 -3.59 -10.84 -9.00
C ASP A 364 -3.28 -10.86 -10.50
N LEU A 365 -4.08 -10.18 -11.32
CA LEU A 365 -3.76 -9.93 -12.72
C LEU A 365 -2.44 -9.19 -12.87
N LEU A 366 -2.26 -8.09 -12.14
CA LEU A 366 -1.02 -7.32 -12.18
C LEU A 366 0.18 -8.16 -11.72
N THR A 367 -0.01 -9.04 -10.74
CA THR A 367 1.02 -9.99 -10.30
C THR A 367 1.42 -10.95 -11.42
N MET A 368 0.44 -11.52 -12.13
CA MET A 368 0.71 -12.42 -13.26
C MET A 368 1.35 -11.69 -14.45
N LEU A 369 0.95 -10.45 -14.72
CA LEU A 369 1.59 -9.62 -15.75
C LEU A 369 3.04 -9.26 -15.37
N ALA A 370 3.34 -9.07 -14.07
CA ALA A 370 4.70 -8.86 -13.61
C ALA A 370 5.55 -10.13 -13.79
N TYR A 371 5.00 -11.31 -13.55
CA TYR A 371 5.69 -12.58 -13.85
C TYR A 371 5.93 -12.77 -15.35
N LEU A 372 4.95 -12.40 -16.18
CA LEU A 372 5.09 -12.43 -17.64
C LEU A 372 6.21 -11.49 -18.12
N ASP A 373 6.24 -10.26 -17.61
CA ASP A 373 7.21 -9.23 -17.99
C ASP A 373 8.64 -9.59 -17.56
N LEU A 374 8.79 -10.11 -16.34
CA LEU A 374 10.07 -10.30 -15.68
C LEU A 374 10.59 -11.75 -15.68
N GLY A 375 9.77 -12.71 -16.08
CA GLY A 375 10.12 -14.12 -16.21
C GLY A 375 10.47 -14.83 -14.91
N THR A 376 10.15 -14.26 -13.75
CA THR A 376 10.50 -14.84 -12.44
C THR A 376 9.51 -14.47 -11.35
N CYS A 377 9.36 -15.36 -10.37
CA CYS A 377 8.70 -15.05 -9.11
C CYS A 377 9.60 -14.26 -8.14
N ASN A 378 10.92 -14.39 -8.25
CA ASN A 378 11.88 -13.65 -7.42
C ASN A 378 12.13 -12.25 -7.98
N ILE A 379 11.06 -11.46 -8.08
CA ILE A 379 11.11 -10.10 -8.62
C ILE A 379 11.94 -9.19 -7.73
N GLN A 380 11.95 -9.42 -6.42
CA GLN A 380 12.76 -8.66 -5.49
C GLN A 380 14.25 -8.67 -5.86
N SER A 381 14.78 -9.77 -6.36
CA SER A 381 16.18 -9.85 -6.78
C SER A 381 16.50 -9.00 -8.02
N LEU A 382 15.52 -8.70 -8.86
CA LEU A 382 15.69 -7.93 -10.09
C LEU A 382 15.51 -6.41 -9.88
N ILE A 383 14.43 -6.04 -9.21
CA ILE A 383 14.03 -4.63 -9.11
C ILE A 383 14.22 -4.11 -7.67
N SER A 384 14.43 -4.99 -6.73
CA SER A 384 14.43 -4.64 -5.33
C SER A 384 15.61 -3.85 -4.87
N VAL A 385 15.29 -3.29 -3.85
CA VAL A 385 15.97 -2.38 -3.05
C VAL A 385 16.23 -2.94 -1.68
N GLY A 386 17.12 -3.87 -1.62
CA GLY A 386 17.62 -4.32 -0.33
C GLY A 386 16.52 -4.95 0.52
N ALA A 387 16.29 -6.21 0.30
CA ALA A 387 15.80 -7.11 1.32
C ALA A 387 16.60 -6.85 2.61
N GLY A 388 15.93 -6.58 3.71
CA GLY A 388 16.61 -6.48 5.00
C GLY A 388 16.60 -5.13 5.68
N VAL A 389 15.67 -4.25 5.37
CA VAL A 389 15.39 -3.14 6.26
C VAL A 389 14.67 -3.70 7.49
N THR A 390 15.45 -4.05 8.50
CA THR A 390 14.94 -4.59 9.78
C THR A 390 14.31 -3.53 10.66
N SER A 391 14.33 -2.26 10.23
CA SER A 391 13.73 -1.13 10.93
C SER A 391 13.10 -0.20 9.92
N LYS A 392 11.93 0.34 10.25
CA LYS A 392 11.26 1.39 9.52
C LYS A 392 12.17 2.60 9.43
N PRO A 393 12.74 2.97 8.28
CA PRO A 393 13.30 4.29 8.16
C PRO A 393 12.12 5.25 8.17
N ALA A 394 12.08 6.15 9.14
CA ALA A 394 11.00 7.15 9.27
C ALA A 394 10.75 7.92 7.96
N THR A 395 11.79 8.08 7.15
CA THR A 395 11.75 8.76 5.84
C THR A 395 11.11 7.92 4.72
N ARG A 396 11.09 6.60 4.81
CA ARG A 396 10.59 5.74 3.72
C ARG A 396 9.07 5.62 3.66
N MET A 397 8.40 5.66 4.79
CA MET A 397 6.93 5.73 4.82
C MET A 397 6.40 7.11 4.44
N PHE A 398 7.27 8.11 4.44
CA PHE A 398 6.89 9.48 4.55
C PHE A 398 7.68 10.35 3.56
N GLY A 399 7.19 10.50 2.39
CA GLY A 399 7.60 11.59 1.52
C GLY A 399 8.89 11.43 0.70
N GLY A 400 9.83 10.59 1.08
CA GLY A 400 10.95 10.24 0.19
C GLY A 400 10.52 9.27 -0.91
N VAL A 401 9.29 8.85 -0.87
CA VAL A 401 8.77 7.74 -1.65
C VAL A 401 8.34 8.19 -3.04
N ASN A 402 8.09 9.45 -3.22
CA ASN A 402 7.51 9.97 -4.46
C ASN A 402 8.53 10.79 -5.25
N ASN A 403 9.76 10.39 -5.24
CA ASN A 403 10.83 10.71 -6.19
C ASN A 403 10.77 12.09 -6.83
N GLY A 404 11.15 13.12 -6.09
CA GLY A 404 11.27 14.45 -6.65
C GLY A 404 9.93 15.18 -6.91
N ALA A 405 10.01 16.41 -7.31
CA ALA A 405 8.84 17.28 -7.51
C ALA A 405 7.91 16.81 -8.64
N ASP A 406 8.43 16.08 -9.60
CA ASP A 406 7.70 15.54 -10.75
C ASP A 406 7.31 14.05 -10.59
N GLY A 407 7.82 13.37 -9.57
CA GLY A 407 7.57 11.95 -9.33
C GLY A 407 8.24 11.01 -10.33
N ILE A 408 9.15 11.53 -11.15
CA ILE A 408 9.86 10.76 -12.17
C ILE A 408 11.31 10.59 -11.72
N ASP A 409 11.75 9.33 -11.68
CA ASP A 409 13.13 9.00 -11.35
C ASP A 409 13.91 8.67 -12.64
N ALA A 410 15.03 9.36 -12.84
CA ALA A 410 15.89 9.16 -14.02
C ALA A 410 16.48 7.73 -14.13
N ALA A 411 16.53 7.00 -13.02
CA ALA A 411 16.98 5.61 -13.00
C ALA A 411 15.91 4.60 -13.47
N VAL A 412 14.68 5.07 -13.68
CA VAL A 412 13.57 4.26 -14.19
C VAL A 412 13.50 4.43 -15.70
N ASP A 413 13.34 3.32 -16.42
CA ASP A 413 13.25 3.34 -17.89
C ASP A 413 11.99 4.07 -18.41
N ILE A 414 11.89 4.28 -19.72
CA ILE A 414 10.76 4.96 -20.36
C ILE A 414 9.42 4.21 -20.20
N TYR A 415 9.45 2.94 -19.81
CA TYR A 415 8.25 2.13 -19.53
C TYR A 415 7.85 2.19 -18.05
N GLY A 416 8.60 2.92 -17.24
CA GLY A 416 8.32 3.06 -15.82
C GLY A 416 8.77 1.86 -14.98
N THR A 417 9.77 1.11 -15.44
CA THR A 417 10.32 -0.04 -14.71
C THR A 417 11.74 0.21 -14.29
N GLY A 418 12.08 -0.11 -13.05
CA GLY A 418 13.42 0.02 -12.51
C GLY A 418 13.45 0.31 -11.03
N LYS A 419 14.64 0.67 -10.59
CA LYS A 419 14.94 1.04 -9.21
C LYS A 419 15.08 2.55 -9.13
N GLY A 420 14.26 3.19 -8.32
CA GLY A 420 14.35 4.62 -8.09
C GLY A 420 15.64 5.03 -7.38
N THR A 421 15.95 6.31 -7.35
CA THR A 421 17.08 6.87 -6.59
C THR A 421 16.70 7.13 -5.13
N GLY A 422 17.62 6.92 -4.21
CA GLY A 422 17.41 7.15 -2.77
C GLY A 422 18.54 6.57 -1.93
N ALA A 423 18.56 6.89 -0.65
CA ALA A 423 19.49 6.28 0.29
C ALA A 423 19.27 4.76 0.37
N ALA A 424 20.31 4.00 0.68
CA ALA A 424 20.23 2.56 0.83
C ALA A 424 19.07 2.15 1.77
N GLY A 425 18.20 1.27 1.32
CA GLY A 425 16.99 0.87 2.04
C GLY A 425 15.80 1.81 1.90
N GLN A 426 15.90 2.92 1.15
CA GLN A 426 14.83 3.90 0.94
C GLN A 426 14.44 4.08 -0.53
N THR A 427 15.05 3.32 -1.43
CA THR A 427 14.83 3.44 -2.86
C THR A 427 13.51 2.78 -3.24
N PRO A 428 12.55 3.46 -3.84
CA PRO A 428 11.32 2.83 -4.31
C PRO A 428 11.59 1.94 -5.50
N SER A 429 10.84 0.87 -5.60
CA SER A 429 10.78 0.05 -6.81
C SER A 429 9.66 0.56 -7.72
N MET A 430 9.88 0.45 -9.01
CA MET A 430 8.89 0.80 -10.02
C MET A 430 8.72 -0.36 -10.98
N TRP A 431 7.48 -0.71 -11.28
CA TRP A 431 7.15 -1.64 -12.34
C TRP A 431 6.00 -1.08 -13.17
N ARG A 432 6.26 -0.84 -14.44
CA ARG A 432 5.28 -0.27 -15.39
C ARG A 432 4.53 0.96 -14.83
N GLY A 433 5.25 1.81 -14.11
CA GLY A 433 4.69 2.99 -13.47
C GLY A 433 4.07 2.76 -12.09
N LEU A 434 3.92 1.54 -11.62
CA LEU A 434 3.41 1.22 -10.28
C LEU A 434 4.55 1.22 -9.26
N GLN A 435 4.51 2.15 -8.31
CA GLN A 435 5.52 2.24 -7.26
C GLN A 435 5.28 1.22 -6.16
N ASP A 436 6.36 0.54 -5.74
CA ASP A 436 6.40 -0.45 -4.65
C ASP A 436 5.36 -1.59 -4.77
N PHE A 437 4.85 -1.83 -5.99
CA PHE A 437 3.89 -2.90 -6.24
C PHE A 437 4.56 -4.28 -6.18
N VAL A 438 5.71 -4.42 -6.84
CA VAL A 438 6.37 -5.72 -7.03
C VAL A 438 7.30 -6.12 -5.88
N THR A 439 7.66 -5.20 -5.02
CA THR A 439 8.56 -5.48 -3.90
C THR A 439 7.88 -5.47 -2.55
N GLY A 440 6.64 -5.01 -2.48
CA GLY A 440 5.86 -4.97 -1.24
C GLY A 440 6.57 -4.25 -0.07
N GLY A 441 7.48 -3.34 -0.38
CA GLY A 441 8.52 -2.93 0.54
C GLY A 441 8.12 -2.01 1.67
N ASN A 442 6.92 -1.42 1.70
CA ASN A 442 6.61 -0.37 2.65
C ASN A 442 5.31 -0.57 3.42
N VAL A 443 4.25 -0.94 2.71
CA VAL A 443 2.90 -0.99 3.25
C VAL A 443 2.19 -2.20 2.68
N TYR A 444 1.50 -2.95 3.53
CA TYR A 444 0.48 -3.87 3.06
C TYR A 444 -0.65 -3.09 2.40
N GLY A 445 -1.09 -3.51 1.23
CA GLY A 445 -2.29 -2.98 0.61
C GLY A 445 -3.52 -3.75 1.04
N PHE A 446 -4.54 -3.10 1.56
CA PHE A 446 -5.88 -3.68 1.62
C PHE A 446 -6.32 -4.06 0.21
N VAL A 447 -6.86 -5.27 0.07
CA VAL A 447 -7.50 -5.77 -1.14
C VAL A 447 -8.94 -6.10 -0.81
N ILE A 448 -9.86 -5.33 -1.35
CA ILE A 448 -11.28 -5.48 -1.03
C ILE A 448 -11.91 -6.57 -1.89
N GLY A 449 -12.73 -7.42 -1.29
CA GLY A 449 -13.51 -8.41 -2.04
C GLY A 449 -13.19 -9.86 -1.72
N THR A 450 -12.32 -10.13 -0.74
CA THR A 450 -12.08 -11.50 -0.25
C THR A 450 -12.14 -11.54 1.26
N GLN A 451 -12.69 -12.62 1.79
CA GLN A 451 -12.73 -12.88 3.23
C GLN A 451 -12.33 -14.33 3.51
N PRO A 452 -11.10 -14.57 4.00
CA PRO A 452 -10.75 -15.85 4.58
C PRO A 452 -11.49 -16.06 5.90
N ASN A 453 -11.89 -17.29 6.18
CA ASN A 453 -12.45 -17.68 7.45
C ASN A 453 -11.58 -18.71 8.18
N LYS A 454 -11.95 -19.00 9.44
CA LYS A 454 -11.22 -19.93 10.31
C LYS A 454 -11.23 -21.40 9.82
N ASP A 455 -12.09 -21.75 8.87
CA ASP A 455 -12.27 -23.12 8.41
C ASP A 455 -11.52 -23.40 7.09
N GLY A 456 -10.62 -22.48 6.67
CA GLY A 456 -9.86 -22.61 5.42
C GLY A 456 -10.68 -22.26 4.17
N VAL A 457 -11.80 -21.59 4.35
CA VAL A 457 -12.68 -21.20 3.26
C VAL A 457 -12.46 -19.74 2.92
N TRP A 458 -12.22 -19.45 1.65
CA TRP A 458 -12.17 -18.09 1.14
C TRP A 458 -13.47 -17.72 0.46
N ASN A 459 -14.11 -16.70 0.97
CA ASN A 459 -15.28 -16.11 0.34
C ASN A 459 -14.83 -15.00 -0.61
N ILE A 460 -15.34 -15.01 -1.82
CA ILE A 460 -14.99 -14.07 -2.88
C ILE A 460 -16.19 -13.24 -3.24
N ILE A 461 -16.04 -11.94 -3.24
CA ILE A 461 -17.00 -11.01 -3.81
C ILE A 461 -16.65 -10.87 -5.30
N HIS A 462 -17.50 -11.38 -6.15
CA HIS A 462 -17.30 -11.26 -7.60
C HIS A 462 -17.50 -9.80 -8.02
N PRO A 463 -16.61 -9.21 -8.83
CA PRO A 463 -16.76 -7.83 -9.29
C PRO A 463 -18.00 -7.61 -10.17
N ASN A 464 -18.58 -8.68 -10.72
CA ASN A 464 -19.73 -8.60 -11.60
C ASN A 464 -21.02 -8.31 -10.83
N GLY A 465 -21.46 -7.07 -10.84
CA GLY A 465 -22.82 -6.69 -10.46
C GLY A 465 -23.09 -6.48 -8.98
N LEU A 466 -22.10 -6.61 -8.12
CA LEU A 466 -22.30 -6.33 -6.70
C LEU A 466 -21.60 -5.03 -6.32
N SER A 467 -22.35 -4.10 -5.74
CA SER A 467 -21.74 -3.05 -4.95
C SER A 467 -20.84 -3.73 -3.91
N ILE A 468 -19.56 -3.38 -3.90
CA ILE A 468 -18.67 -3.80 -2.82
C ILE A 468 -19.31 -3.28 -1.54
N PRO A 469 -19.68 -4.14 -0.57
CA PRO A 469 -20.36 -3.68 0.62
C PRO A 469 -19.50 -2.64 1.35
N SER A 470 -20.15 -1.66 1.95
CA SER A 470 -19.49 -0.67 2.82
C SER A 470 -18.75 -1.33 4.00
N SER A 471 -19.15 -2.54 4.34
CA SER A 471 -18.43 -3.46 5.20
C SER A 471 -17.99 -4.69 4.39
N PRO A 472 -16.71 -4.95 4.21
CA PRO A 472 -16.23 -6.14 3.48
C PRO A 472 -16.60 -7.46 4.14
N LEU A 473 -17.20 -7.42 5.32
CA LEU A 473 -17.55 -8.58 6.14
C LEU A 473 -19.05 -8.88 6.20
N ALA A 474 -19.88 -8.18 5.44
CA ALA A 474 -21.32 -8.45 5.43
C ALA A 474 -21.60 -9.87 4.91
N ALA A 475 -22.16 -10.73 5.75
CA ALA A 475 -22.57 -12.06 5.37
C ALA A 475 -23.58 -12.02 4.21
N GLY A 476 -23.42 -12.89 3.22
CA GLY A 476 -24.29 -12.98 2.04
C GLY A 476 -23.86 -12.15 0.83
N SER A 477 -22.77 -11.38 0.93
CA SER A 477 -22.21 -10.62 -0.20
C SER A 477 -21.27 -11.45 -1.09
N PHE A 478 -21.05 -12.72 -0.77
CA PHE A 478 -20.09 -13.58 -1.46
C PHE A 478 -20.79 -14.41 -2.54
N VAL A 479 -20.18 -14.42 -3.72
CA VAL A 479 -20.71 -15.14 -4.90
C VAL A 479 -19.96 -16.43 -5.18
N SER A 480 -18.82 -16.65 -4.54
CA SER A 480 -17.99 -17.83 -4.72
C SER A 480 -17.23 -18.18 -3.46
N THR A 481 -16.99 -19.46 -3.26
CA THR A 481 -16.25 -20.02 -2.12
C THR A 481 -15.13 -20.89 -2.63
N ILE A 482 -13.93 -20.75 -2.08
CA ILE A 482 -12.77 -21.61 -2.34
C ILE A 482 -12.50 -22.39 -1.07
N THR A 483 -12.42 -23.71 -1.18
CA THR A 483 -12.39 -24.62 -0.02
C THR A 483 -11.02 -25.22 0.26
N GLN A 484 -10.03 -25.02 -0.63
CA GLN A 484 -8.70 -25.63 -0.52
C GLN A 484 -7.64 -24.61 -0.09
N CYS A 485 -7.92 -23.77 0.89
CA CYS A 485 -6.97 -22.76 1.32
C CYS A 485 -5.98 -23.28 2.34
N LEU A 486 -4.72 -22.89 2.17
CA LEU A 486 -3.68 -23.13 3.14
C LEU A 486 -3.95 -22.30 4.41
N MET A 487 -4.07 -23.01 5.54
CA MET A 487 -4.29 -22.39 6.87
C MET A 487 -3.00 -22.35 7.70
N SER A 488 -1.86 -22.29 7.06
CA SER A 488 -0.55 -22.18 7.71
C SER A 488 0.21 -21.00 7.12
N SER A 489 1.38 -20.73 7.70
CA SER A 489 2.25 -19.64 7.25
C SER A 489 3.54 -20.20 6.67
N GLY A 490 4.09 -19.53 5.67
CA GLY A 490 5.34 -19.93 5.05
C GLY A 490 5.54 -19.27 3.69
N TYR A 491 6.69 -19.56 3.08
CA TYR A 491 6.90 -19.23 1.67
C TYR A 491 6.08 -20.19 0.81
N TRP A 492 5.16 -19.67 0.05
CA TRP A 492 4.24 -20.52 -0.68
C TRP A 492 4.80 -21.03 -2.03
N GLY A 493 4.37 -22.22 -2.39
CA GLY A 493 4.77 -22.90 -3.59
C GLY A 493 3.77 -22.71 -4.72
N ALA A 494 2.84 -23.64 -4.85
CA ALA A 494 1.83 -23.65 -5.89
C ALA A 494 0.58 -22.86 -5.51
N SER A 495 -0.19 -22.43 -6.51
CA SER A 495 -1.52 -21.86 -6.34
C SER A 495 -2.58 -22.94 -6.28
N ILE A 496 -3.73 -22.59 -5.67
CA ILE A 496 -4.95 -23.42 -5.67
C ILE A 496 -5.43 -23.66 -7.11
N LYS A 497 -5.84 -24.89 -7.40
CA LYS A 497 -6.28 -25.35 -8.73
C LYS A 497 -7.81 -25.34 -8.90
N GLU A 498 -8.58 -24.92 -7.88
CA GLU A 498 -10.06 -24.86 -7.99
C GLU A 498 -10.49 -23.89 -9.09
N ALA A 499 -11.52 -24.26 -9.84
CA ALA A 499 -12.09 -23.43 -10.91
C ALA A 499 -12.55 -22.05 -10.40
N ALA A 500 -13.08 -21.97 -9.17
CA ALA A 500 -13.47 -20.73 -8.52
C ALA A 500 -12.27 -19.79 -8.24
N ALA A 501 -11.06 -20.34 -8.10
CA ALA A 501 -9.82 -19.62 -7.90
C ALA A 501 -9.05 -19.34 -9.19
N LYS A 502 -9.59 -19.68 -10.36
CA LYS A 502 -8.88 -19.61 -11.64
C LYS A 502 -8.09 -18.31 -11.85
N TRP A 503 -8.65 -17.18 -11.45
CA TRP A 503 -8.06 -15.85 -11.65
C TRP A 503 -7.42 -15.27 -10.39
N LEU A 504 -7.34 -16.05 -9.31
CA LEU A 504 -6.83 -15.61 -8.03
C LEU A 504 -5.53 -16.35 -7.66
N LEU A 505 -4.61 -15.61 -7.11
CA LEU A 505 -3.35 -16.14 -6.61
C LEU A 505 -3.51 -16.43 -5.11
N LEU A 506 -3.94 -17.64 -4.80
CA LEU A 506 -4.11 -18.13 -3.45
C LEU A 506 -3.21 -19.35 -3.22
N PRO A 507 -2.47 -19.43 -2.10
CA PRO A 507 -1.51 -20.49 -1.85
C PRO A 507 -2.20 -21.83 -1.58
N ALA A 508 -1.71 -22.89 -2.23
CA ALA A 508 -2.09 -24.27 -1.99
C ALA A 508 -1.17 -24.95 -0.96
N ASP A 509 0.08 -24.50 -0.86
CA ASP A 509 1.08 -25.08 0.04
C ASP A 509 2.13 -24.03 0.49
N ALA A 510 2.94 -24.40 1.50
CA ALA A 510 4.02 -23.59 2.06
C ALA A 510 5.41 -24.23 1.78
N THR A 511 5.62 -24.78 0.59
CA THR A 511 6.83 -25.52 0.23
C THR A 511 7.89 -24.67 -0.47
N GLY A 512 7.70 -23.36 -0.58
CA GLY A 512 8.65 -22.42 -1.14
C GLY A 512 9.72 -21.96 -0.16
N THR A 513 10.63 -21.13 -0.65
CA THR A 513 11.59 -20.35 0.15
C THR A 513 11.66 -18.93 -0.43
N ASN A 514 12.41 -18.05 0.22
CA ASN A 514 12.64 -16.69 -0.29
C ASN A 514 13.36 -16.58 -1.64
N VAL A 515 13.85 -17.68 -2.18
CA VAL A 515 14.55 -17.75 -3.48
C VAL A 515 14.06 -18.89 -4.36
N GLN A 516 13.07 -19.63 -3.93
CA GLN A 516 12.53 -20.80 -4.64
C GLN A 516 11.01 -20.70 -4.76
N LYS A 517 10.48 -21.23 -5.86
CA LYS A 517 9.06 -21.25 -6.20
C LYS A 517 8.51 -19.82 -6.29
N ARG A 518 7.50 -19.43 -5.46
CA ARG A 518 6.92 -18.07 -5.52
C ARG A 518 7.72 -17.01 -4.77
N CYS A 519 8.67 -17.41 -3.93
CA CYS A 519 9.60 -16.55 -3.21
C CYS A 519 8.96 -15.61 -2.15
N ASP A 520 7.66 -15.44 -2.14
CA ASP A 520 6.94 -14.54 -1.24
C ASP A 520 6.27 -15.28 -0.10
N TYR A 521 6.03 -14.57 1.00
CA TYR A 521 5.49 -15.14 2.23
C TYR A 521 3.98 -15.04 2.28
N TYR A 522 3.35 -16.10 2.79
CA TYR A 522 1.94 -16.15 3.09
C TYR A 522 1.70 -16.35 4.58
N TYR A 523 0.77 -15.58 5.13
CA TYR A 523 0.36 -15.68 6.52
C TYR A 523 -1.15 -15.78 6.64
N ALA A 524 -1.65 -16.89 7.16
CA ALA A 524 -3.06 -17.10 7.46
C ALA A 524 -3.22 -17.81 8.80
N PRO A 525 -3.34 -17.07 9.89
CA PRO A 525 -3.64 -17.67 11.20
C PRO A 525 -5.08 -18.17 11.25
N ASN A 526 -5.29 -19.23 12.00
CA ASN A 526 -6.49 -20.06 12.05
C ASN A 526 -7.67 -19.48 12.86
N TYR A 527 -7.81 -18.17 13.07
CA TYR A 527 -8.74 -17.73 14.10
C TYR A 527 -9.65 -16.53 13.81
N VAL A 528 -9.57 -15.88 12.66
CA VAL A 528 -10.39 -14.67 12.43
C VAL A 528 -10.94 -14.64 11.02
N PRO A 529 -12.22 -14.27 10.82
CA PRO A 529 -12.65 -13.77 9.54
C PRO A 529 -11.83 -12.52 9.22
N GLY A 530 -10.96 -12.60 8.22
CA GLY A 530 -9.97 -11.58 7.91
C GLY A 530 -10.29 -10.80 6.65
N VAL A 531 -9.45 -9.84 6.33
CA VAL A 531 -9.34 -9.21 5.02
C VAL A 531 -8.01 -9.62 4.40
N LEU A 532 -7.97 -9.65 3.07
CA LEU A 532 -6.73 -9.90 2.36
C LEU A 532 -5.89 -8.62 2.31
N LEU A 533 -4.65 -8.76 2.73
CA LEU A 533 -3.60 -7.77 2.52
C LEU A 533 -2.62 -8.33 1.49
N ALA A 534 -2.23 -7.52 0.52
CA ALA A 534 -1.26 -7.89 -0.52
C ALA A 534 0.04 -7.10 -0.38
N GLY A 535 1.12 -7.63 -0.92
CA GLY A 535 2.45 -7.04 -0.85
C GLY A 535 3.22 -7.48 0.39
N GLY A 536 3.56 -6.54 1.26
CA GLY A 536 4.24 -6.88 2.51
C GLY A 536 4.68 -5.65 3.27
N GLY A 537 4.63 -5.73 4.59
CA GLY A 537 5.12 -4.67 5.47
C GLY A 537 6.66 -4.54 5.39
N TRP A 538 7.15 -3.36 5.70
CA TRP A 538 8.58 -3.01 5.69
C TRP A 538 9.45 -3.95 6.55
N HIS A 539 8.88 -4.62 7.55
CA HIS A 539 9.57 -5.53 8.47
C HIS A 539 9.76 -6.97 7.94
N LEU A 540 9.12 -7.32 6.82
CA LEU A 540 9.15 -8.70 6.30
C LEU A 540 10.40 -9.03 5.48
N GLY A 541 11.21 -8.03 5.11
CA GLY A 541 12.41 -8.28 4.31
C GLY A 541 12.11 -9.07 3.04
N SER A 542 12.78 -10.21 2.86
CA SER A 542 12.58 -11.10 1.70
C SER A 542 11.21 -11.82 1.67
N GLY A 543 10.41 -11.72 2.72
CA GLY A 543 9.05 -12.27 2.74
C GLY A 543 8.02 -11.34 2.08
N ALA A 544 8.35 -10.06 1.90
CA ALA A 544 7.52 -9.13 1.18
C ALA A 544 7.68 -9.31 -0.33
N GLY A 545 6.62 -9.14 -1.12
CA GLY A 545 6.70 -9.22 -2.57
C GLY A 545 5.33 -9.14 -3.24
N VAL A 546 5.31 -9.21 -4.57
CA VAL A 546 4.10 -9.03 -5.37
C VAL A 546 3.03 -10.10 -5.06
N ALA A 547 3.45 -11.31 -4.73
CA ALA A 547 2.57 -12.39 -4.31
C ALA A 547 2.49 -12.55 -2.79
N GLY A 548 3.12 -11.67 -2.01
CA GLY A 548 2.97 -11.66 -0.55
C GLY A 548 1.50 -11.47 -0.16
N ARG A 549 1.01 -12.32 0.75
CA ARG A 549 -0.39 -12.28 1.20
C ARG A 549 -0.46 -12.44 2.71
N TYR A 550 -1.28 -11.61 3.33
CA TYR A 550 -1.55 -11.68 4.76
C TYR A 550 -3.07 -11.69 4.99
N ALA A 551 -3.56 -12.71 5.65
CA ALA A 551 -4.99 -12.93 5.89
C ALA A 551 -5.35 -12.96 7.38
N GLY A 552 -4.45 -12.49 8.23
CA GLY A 552 -4.61 -12.51 9.69
C GLY A 552 -5.20 -11.24 10.30
N SER A 553 -5.55 -10.24 9.49
CA SER A 553 -6.11 -8.99 9.98
C SER A 553 -7.62 -8.97 9.83
N ALA A 554 -8.34 -8.53 10.87
CA ALA A 554 -9.77 -8.22 10.76
C ALA A 554 -9.98 -6.99 9.86
N ALA A 555 -11.20 -6.82 9.32
CA ALA A 555 -11.53 -5.63 8.53
C ALA A 555 -11.42 -4.32 9.32
N SER A 556 -11.61 -4.39 10.64
CA SER A 556 -11.44 -3.26 11.56
C SER A 556 -9.99 -3.02 11.97
N SER A 557 -9.05 -3.88 11.54
CA SER A 557 -7.64 -3.68 11.88
C SER A 557 -7.10 -2.39 11.28
N SER A 558 -6.41 -1.64 12.11
CA SER A 558 -5.72 -0.41 11.77
C SER A 558 -4.28 -0.54 12.22
N SER A 559 -3.34 -0.35 11.31
CA SER A 559 -1.90 -0.45 11.58
C SER A 559 -1.12 0.51 10.72
N ARG A 560 0.01 1.00 11.25
CA ARG A 560 0.96 1.83 10.50
C ARG A 560 1.56 1.14 9.26
N GLU A 561 1.35 -0.16 9.14
CA GLU A 561 1.86 -0.99 8.03
C GLU A 561 0.81 -1.23 6.95
N ILE A 562 -0.42 -0.78 7.14
CA ILE A 562 -1.55 -1.09 6.27
C ILE A 562 -2.12 0.19 5.68
N GLY A 563 -2.15 0.26 4.37
CA GLY A 563 -2.73 1.34 3.58
C GLY A 563 -3.54 0.78 2.42
N GLY A 564 -3.68 1.53 1.34
CA GLY A 564 -4.44 1.08 0.17
C GLY A 564 -3.93 1.67 -1.14
N ARG A 565 -4.41 1.10 -2.21
CA ARG A 565 -4.16 1.56 -3.58
C ARG A 565 -5.48 1.79 -4.29
N LEU A 566 -5.60 2.95 -4.91
CA LEU A 566 -6.81 3.38 -5.62
C LEU A 566 -7.00 2.55 -6.90
N GLU A 567 -8.25 2.29 -7.24
CA GLU A 567 -8.65 1.70 -8.51
C GLU A 567 -9.79 2.52 -9.12
N PHE A 568 -9.75 2.66 -10.44
CA PHE A 568 -10.82 3.26 -11.23
C PHE A 568 -11.15 2.33 -12.41
N ILE A 569 -12.40 1.92 -12.49
CA ILE A 569 -12.91 1.07 -13.58
C ILE A 569 -13.99 1.88 -14.32
N PRO A 570 -13.69 2.40 -15.52
CA PRO A 570 -14.53 3.31 -16.28
C PRO A 570 -15.95 2.86 -16.52
#